data_f93c20e86d54041a8a2b1d1dd965e40d
#
_entry.id   f93c20e86d54041a8a2b1d1dd965e40d
#
_cell.length_a   1.000
_cell.length_b   1.000
_cell.length_c   1.000
_cell.angle_alpha   90.00
_cell.angle_beta   90.00
_cell.angle_gamma   90.00
#
_symmetry.space_group_name_H-M   'P 1'
#
loop_
_entity.id
_entity.type
_entity.pdbx_description
1 polymer ?
#
loop_
_entity_poly.entity_id
_entity_poly.type
_entity_poly.pdbx_seq_one_letter_code
_entity_poly.pdbx_strand_id
1 'polypeptide(L)'
;GPRSALRLGQALNELARKTGGGLLLTTSARTPSKAADVLRQTLTVPRFFHTWSAADDANPYLAMLGLADRFVVTADSIAMLSEACAVGKRVDMFDLGGMREGFDARRDFRVGGLLYEALMRWGWEPLTRDITLVHRQLVASGRAAWLGDHPLPRLEQASTDMSRATDAIQRLIEQARTPAGPADCSV
;
A
#
# COMPACT_ATOMS: atom_id res chain seq x y z
N GLY A 1 1.84 13.70 -8.34
CA GLY A 1 2.27 15.07 -8.66
C GLY A 1 1.73 16.12 -7.69
N PRO A 2 2.03 17.44 -7.88
CA PRO A 2 1.61 18.51 -6.96
C PRO A 2 0.10 18.61 -6.74
N ARG A 3 -0.71 18.39 -7.80
CA ARG A 3 -2.18 18.42 -7.70
C ARG A 3 -2.72 17.30 -6.81
N SER A 4 -2.19 16.09 -6.96
CA SER A 4 -2.58 14.96 -6.11
C SER A 4 -2.13 15.18 -4.66
N ALA A 5 -0.96 15.80 -4.44
CA ALA A 5 -0.47 16.18 -3.12
C ALA A 5 -1.38 17.21 -2.44
N LEU A 6 -1.85 18.22 -3.19
CA LEU A 6 -2.83 19.18 -2.68
C LEU A 6 -4.14 18.50 -2.24
N ARG A 7 -4.71 17.64 -3.10
CA ARG A 7 -5.94 16.88 -2.77
C ARG A 7 -5.74 15.99 -1.54
N LEU A 8 -4.61 15.29 -1.45
CA LEU A 8 -4.28 14.45 -0.30
C LEU A 8 -4.19 15.29 0.97
N GLY A 9 -3.48 16.42 0.94
CA GLY A 9 -3.34 17.31 2.09
C GLY A 9 -4.68 17.85 2.58
N GLN A 10 -5.57 18.23 1.66
CA GLN A 10 -6.94 18.67 2.01
C GLN A 10 -7.75 17.55 2.66
N ALA A 11 -7.73 16.36 2.09
CA ALA A 11 -8.43 15.19 2.62
C ALA A 11 -7.89 14.78 4.02
N LEU A 12 -6.58 14.84 4.21
CA LEU A 12 -5.96 14.54 5.51
C LEU A 12 -6.30 15.59 6.56
N ASN A 13 -6.34 16.88 6.22
CA ASN A 13 -6.80 17.92 7.13
C ASN A 13 -8.25 17.69 7.58
N GLU A 14 -9.13 17.37 6.62
CA GLU A 14 -10.53 17.07 6.91
C GLU A 14 -10.66 15.85 7.82
N LEU A 15 -9.95 14.77 7.51
CA LEU A 15 -9.93 13.57 8.32
C LEU A 15 -9.47 13.85 9.75
N ALA A 16 -8.33 14.51 9.91
CA ALA A 16 -7.77 14.83 11.22
C ALA A 16 -8.70 15.72 12.06
N ARG A 17 -9.35 16.72 11.44
CA ARG A 17 -10.35 17.54 12.13
C ARG A 17 -11.57 16.74 12.57
N LYS A 18 -12.08 15.84 11.72
CA LYS A 18 -13.22 14.97 12.04
C LYS A 18 -12.93 13.99 13.17
N THR A 19 -11.70 13.52 13.26
CA THR A 19 -11.29 12.54 14.29
C THR A 19 -10.70 13.17 15.54
N GLY A 20 -10.39 14.48 15.53
CA GLY A 20 -9.68 15.15 16.62
C GLY A 20 -8.22 14.72 16.76
N GLY A 21 -7.65 14.07 15.73
CA GLY A 21 -6.30 13.50 15.75
C GLY A 21 -5.24 14.38 15.11
N GLY A 22 -3.98 13.95 15.25
CA GLY A 22 -2.83 14.46 14.53
C GLY A 22 -2.41 13.52 13.40
N LEU A 23 -1.44 13.95 12.59
CA LEU A 23 -0.94 13.21 11.44
C LEU A 23 0.52 12.80 11.63
N LEU A 24 0.82 11.53 11.36
CA LEU A 24 2.18 11.03 11.18
C LEU A 24 2.36 10.77 9.67
N LEU A 25 3.23 11.55 9.02
CA LEU A 25 3.44 11.44 7.57
C LEU A 25 4.88 11.07 7.26
N THR A 26 5.04 10.18 6.31
CA THR A 26 6.32 9.92 5.68
C THR A 26 6.19 9.94 4.15
N THR A 27 7.23 10.42 3.48
CA THR A 27 7.35 10.28 2.03
C THR A 27 8.15 9.02 1.69
N SER A 28 8.23 8.67 0.42
CA SER A 28 9.06 7.58 -0.09
C SER A 28 10.10 8.09 -1.08
N ALA A 29 11.06 7.26 -1.45
CA ALA A 29 12.04 7.54 -2.50
C ALA A 29 11.42 7.99 -3.83
N ARG A 30 10.18 7.58 -4.10
CA ARG A 30 9.44 7.92 -5.33
C ARG A 30 8.65 9.23 -5.23
N THR A 31 8.59 9.86 -4.05
CA THR A 31 7.84 11.10 -3.86
C THR A 31 8.64 12.29 -4.41
N PRO A 32 8.14 12.99 -5.47
CA PRO A 32 8.82 14.17 -5.98
C PRO A 32 8.89 15.27 -4.92
N SER A 33 10.03 15.97 -4.80
CA SER A 33 10.23 17.05 -3.81
C SER A 33 9.12 18.10 -3.85
N LYS A 34 8.74 18.55 -5.05
CA LYS A 34 7.63 19.50 -5.24
C LYS A 34 6.29 18.99 -4.69
N ALA A 35 6.03 17.69 -4.75
CA ALA A 35 4.82 17.11 -4.18
C ALA A 35 4.89 17.07 -2.64
N ALA A 36 6.05 16.74 -2.09
CA ALA A 36 6.28 16.79 -0.64
C ALA A 36 6.12 18.21 -0.09
N ASP A 37 6.65 19.23 -0.80
CA ASP A 37 6.54 20.63 -0.40
C ASP A 37 5.09 21.12 -0.43
N VAL A 38 4.33 20.81 -1.50
CA VAL A 38 2.90 21.14 -1.59
C VAL A 38 2.13 20.47 -0.45
N LEU A 39 2.39 19.19 -0.17
CA LEU A 39 1.74 18.47 0.91
C LEU A 39 2.04 19.13 2.26
N ARG A 40 3.32 19.44 2.54
CA ARG A 40 3.75 20.11 3.78
C ARG A 40 3.07 21.46 3.97
N GLN A 41 2.95 22.27 2.91
CA GLN A 41 2.30 23.58 2.93
C GLN A 41 0.78 23.50 3.09
N THR A 42 0.16 22.45 2.55
CA THR A 42 -1.30 22.26 2.59
C THR A 42 -1.79 21.83 3.96
N LEU A 43 -0.97 21.10 4.72
CA LEU A 43 -1.36 20.57 6.02
C LEU A 43 -1.40 21.68 7.07
N THR A 44 -2.54 21.81 7.77
CA THR A 44 -2.81 22.83 8.78
C THR A 44 -3.09 22.27 10.18
N VAL A 45 -3.24 20.94 10.28
CA VAL A 45 -3.46 20.24 11.56
C VAL A 45 -2.13 19.84 12.22
N PRO A 46 -2.12 19.51 13.52
CA PRO A 46 -0.93 18.98 14.19
C PRO A 46 -0.36 17.78 13.43
N ARG A 47 0.95 17.82 13.20
CA ARG A 47 1.59 16.77 12.38
C ARG A 47 3.06 16.58 12.73
N PHE A 48 3.52 15.35 12.58
CA PHE A 48 4.91 14.99 12.38
C PHE A 48 5.10 14.65 10.90
N PHE A 49 6.07 15.27 10.24
CA PHE A 49 6.31 15.10 8.80
C PHE A 49 7.76 14.67 8.58
N HIS A 50 7.95 13.42 8.23
CA HIS A 50 9.24 12.86 7.85
C HIS A 50 9.40 12.87 6.33
N THR A 51 10.50 13.44 5.84
CA THR A 51 10.88 13.36 4.42
C THR A 51 11.90 12.27 4.27
N TRP A 52 11.57 11.24 3.48
CA TRP A 52 12.48 10.14 3.23
C TRP A 52 13.82 10.63 2.63
N SER A 53 14.91 10.08 3.13
CA SER A 53 16.27 10.26 2.60
C SER A 53 17.00 8.92 2.58
N ALA A 54 17.81 8.68 1.55
CA ALA A 54 18.64 7.47 1.47
C ALA A 54 19.77 7.43 2.52
N ALA A 55 20.11 8.59 3.08
CA ALA A 55 21.14 8.74 4.11
C ALA A 55 20.56 8.70 5.55
N ASP A 56 19.26 8.44 5.70
CA ASP A 56 18.59 8.50 6.99
C ASP A 56 18.52 7.10 7.63
N ASP A 57 19.43 6.87 8.58
CA ASP A 57 19.49 5.61 9.35
C ASP A 57 18.33 5.49 10.37
N ALA A 58 17.64 6.59 10.66
CA ALA A 58 16.58 6.67 11.67
C ALA A 58 15.18 6.80 11.05
N ASN A 59 14.86 6.02 10.00
CA ASN A 59 13.55 6.06 9.35
C ASN A 59 12.43 5.69 10.35
N PRO A 60 11.52 6.63 10.71
CA PRO A 60 10.50 6.40 11.71
C PRO A 60 9.31 5.55 11.22
N TYR A 61 9.35 5.00 10.02
CA TYR A 61 8.22 4.33 9.38
C TYR A 61 7.64 3.18 10.24
N LEU A 62 8.49 2.32 10.79
CA LEU A 62 8.03 1.23 11.65
C LEU A 62 7.38 1.73 12.95
N ALA A 63 7.92 2.79 13.53
CA ALA A 63 7.33 3.42 14.71
C ALA A 63 5.95 4.02 14.37
N MET A 64 5.82 4.66 13.20
CA MET A 64 4.53 5.17 12.72
C MET A 64 3.50 4.06 12.53
N LEU A 65 3.89 2.89 11.99
CA LEU A 65 3.00 1.73 11.88
C LEU A 65 2.50 1.25 13.24
N GLY A 66 3.34 1.26 14.24
CA GLY A 66 2.96 0.88 15.62
C GLY A 66 2.02 1.87 16.28
N LEU A 67 2.29 3.17 16.14
CA LEU A 67 1.62 4.26 16.87
C LEU A 67 0.28 4.68 16.24
N ALA A 68 0.15 4.67 14.92
CA ALA A 68 -1.05 5.17 14.23
C ALA A 68 -2.29 4.29 14.51
N ASP A 69 -3.44 4.93 14.71
CA ASP A 69 -4.73 4.26 14.87
C ASP A 69 -5.41 3.94 13.54
N ARG A 70 -5.00 4.68 12.49
CA ARG A 70 -5.57 4.57 11.14
C ARG A 70 -4.50 4.92 10.12
N PHE A 71 -4.51 4.23 9.00
CA PHE A 71 -3.57 4.45 7.90
C PHE A 71 -4.27 5.07 6.69
N VAL A 72 -3.61 6.03 6.06
CA VAL A 72 -3.96 6.52 4.73
C VAL A 72 -2.76 6.29 3.84
N VAL A 73 -2.90 5.41 2.85
CA VAL A 73 -1.80 5.01 1.96
C VAL A 73 -2.18 5.35 0.52
N THR A 74 -1.24 5.91 -0.23
CA THR A 74 -1.46 6.15 -1.66
C THR A 74 -1.54 4.83 -2.42
N ALA A 75 -2.54 4.69 -3.27
CA ALA A 75 -2.90 3.42 -3.91
C ALA A 75 -1.81 2.85 -4.85
N ASP A 76 -0.81 3.64 -5.23
CA ASP A 76 0.34 3.18 -6.02
C ASP A 76 1.38 2.38 -5.20
N SER A 77 1.27 2.38 -3.87
CA SER A 77 2.24 1.73 -2.99
C SER A 77 1.72 0.41 -2.41
N ILE A 78 1.75 -0.65 -3.20
CA ILE A 78 1.24 -1.97 -2.81
C ILE A 78 1.98 -2.53 -1.58
N ALA A 79 3.30 -2.33 -1.48
CA ALA A 79 4.06 -2.78 -0.33
C ALA A 79 3.55 -2.12 0.96
N MET A 80 3.45 -0.79 0.98
CA MET A 80 2.94 -0.06 2.16
C MET A 80 1.48 -0.42 2.48
N LEU A 81 0.64 -0.66 1.47
CA LEU A 81 -0.73 -1.14 1.67
C LEU A 81 -0.74 -2.50 2.36
N SER A 82 0.11 -3.44 1.90
CA SER A 82 0.22 -4.77 2.49
C SER A 82 0.70 -4.71 3.94
N GLU A 83 1.71 -3.90 4.22
CA GLU A 83 2.26 -3.69 5.56
C GLU A 83 1.23 -3.05 6.50
N ALA A 84 0.55 -1.99 6.06
CA ALA A 84 -0.51 -1.34 6.83
C ALA A 84 -1.67 -2.30 7.13
N CYS A 85 -2.09 -3.11 6.13
CA CYS A 85 -3.12 -4.12 6.33
C CYS A 85 -2.70 -5.24 7.30
N ALA A 86 -1.41 -5.56 7.36
CA ALA A 86 -0.88 -6.57 8.29
C ALA A 86 -0.96 -6.13 9.75
N VAL A 87 -0.90 -4.81 10.03
CA VAL A 87 -1.06 -4.26 11.39
C VAL A 87 -2.47 -4.52 11.96
N GLY A 88 -3.47 -4.73 11.10
CA GLY A 88 -4.82 -5.06 11.53
C GLY A 88 -5.69 -3.84 11.89
N LYS A 89 -5.19 -2.62 11.75
CA LYS A 89 -5.93 -1.38 11.94
C LYS A 89 -6.62 -0.94 10.65
N ARG A 90 -7.44 0.11 10.70
CA ARG A 90 -8.14 0.65 9.52
C ARG A 90 -7.15 1.21 8.51
N VAL A 91 -7.29 0.79 7.25
CA VAL A 91 -6.50 1.27 6.11
C VAL A 91 -7.43 1.92 5.09
N ASP A 92 -7.10 3.15 4.70
CA ASP A 92 -7.77 3.87 3.64
C ASP A 92 -6.79 4.11 2.48
N MET A 93 -7.22 3.78 1.28
CA MET A 93 -6.47 3.99 0.04
C MET A 93 -6.78 5.35 -0.54
N PHE A 94 -5.76 6.15 -0.82
CA PHE A 94 -5.93 7.43 -1.51
C PHE A 94 -5.67 7.27 -3.00
N ASP A 95 -6.66 7.63 -3.82
CA ASP A 95 -6.53 7.62 -5.27
C ASP A 95 -5.74 8.85 -5.76
N LEU A 96 -4.56 8.60 -6.33
CA LEU A 96 -3.71 9.65 -6.91
C LEU A 96 -4.28 10.24 -8.22
N GLY A 97 -5.21 9.57 -8.86
CA GLY A 97 -5.85 10.04 -10.09
C GLY A 97 -6.24 8.90 -11.03
N GLY A 98 -7.42 8.28 -10.80
CA GLY A 98 -8.04 7.34 -11.73
C GLY A 98 -7.79 5.85 -11.48
N MET A 99 -7.14 5.46 -10.40
CA MET A 99 -6.96 4.04 -10.05
C MET A 99 -8.26 3.37 -9.58
N ARG A 100 -9.22 4.16 -9.10
CA ARG A 100 -10.52 3.68 -8.64
C ARG A 100 -11.47 3.34 -9.80
N GLU A 101 -11.46 4.16 -10.85
CA GLU A 101 -12.37 4.08 -12.00
C GLU A 101 -11.70 3.58 -13.29
N GLY A 102 -10.46 3.11 -13.19
CA GLY A 102 -9.58 2.90 -14.33
C GLY A 102 -8.67 4.13 -14.53
N PHE A 103 -7.49 3.90 -15.05
CA PHE A 103 -6.46 4.91 -15.19
C PHE A 103 -6.92 6.03 -16.16
N ASP A 104 -7.29 7.20 -15.65
CA ASP A 104 -7.54 8.38 -16.46
C ASP A 104 -6.26 9.21 -16.63
N ALA A 105 -5.53 8.95 -17.73
CA ALA A 105 -4.29 9.64 -18.09
C ALA A 105 -4.43 11.17 -18.21
N ARG A 106 -5.68 11.69 -18.26
CA ARG A 106 -5.96 13.13 -18.45
C ARG A 106 -5.85 13.94 -17.15
N ARG A 107 -5.88 13.30 -15.97
CA ARG A 107 -5.89 14.01 -14.69
C ARG A 107 -4.52 14.38 -14.15
N ASP A 108 -3.47 13.57 -14.46
CA ASP A 108 -2.07 13.92 -14.16
C ASP A 108 -1.25 13.64 -15.43
N PHE A 109 -1.03 14.67 -16.25
CA PHE A 109 -0.31 14.55 -17.52
C PHE A 109 1.15 14.13 -17.26
N ARG A 110 1.39 12.83 -17.24
CA ARG A 110 2.72 12.22 -17.29
C ARG A 110 2.85 11.49 -18.61
N VAL A 111 3.87 11.83 -19.38
CA VAL A 111 4.23 11.10 -20.62
C VAL A 111 4.35 9.59 -20.34
N GLY A 112 4.81 9.20 -19.13
CA GLY A 112 4.82 7.81 -18.66
C GLY A 112 3.44 7.19 -18.47
N GLY A 113 2.37 7.97 -18.28
CA GLY A 113 1.00 7.47 -18.17
C GLY A 113 0.45 6.97 -19.49
N LEU A 114 0.72 7.69 -20.59
CA LEU A 114 0.33 7.27 -21.95
C LEU A 114 1.10 6.02 -22.38
N LEU A 115 2.39 5.94 -22.03
CA LEU A 115 3.20 4.75 -22.31
C LEU A 115 2.70 3.54 -21.49
N TYR A 116 2.33 3.75 -20.23
CA TYR A 116 1.75 2.71 -19.37
C TYR A 116 0.39 2.23 -19.92
N GLU A 117 -0.48 3.15 -20.36
CA GLU A 117 -1.77 2.81 -20.96
C GLU A 117 -1.60 2.03 -22.28
N ALA A 118 -0.64 2.43 -23.11
CA ALA A 118 -0.29 1.72 -24.34
C ALA A 118 0.30 0.33 -24.04
N LEU A 119 1.16 0.21 -23.03
CA LEU A 119 1.72 -1.07 -22.56
C LEU A 119 0.63 -1.98 -21.96
N MET A 120 -0.31 -1.44 -21.17
CA MET A 120 -1.44 -2.22 -20.61
C MET A 120 -2.41 -2.69 -21.70
N ARG A 121 -2.55 -1.95 -22.79
CA ARG A 121 -3.48 -2.28 -23.88
C ARG A 121 -2.87 -3.21 -24.93
N TRP A 122 -1.55 -3.14 -25.13
CA TRP A 122 -0.83 -3.83 -26.21
C TRP A 122 0.42 -4.57 -25.74
N GLY A 123 0.76 -4.49 -24.45
CA GLY A 123 1.92 -5.14 -23.87
C GLY A 123 1.70 -6.61 -23.56
N TRP A 124 2.77 -7.39 -23.58
CA TRP A 124 2.76 -8.78 -23.19
C TRP A 124 2.44 -8.92 -21.69
N GLU A 125 1.53 -9.83 -21.32
CA GLU A 125 1.04 -10.04 -19.94
C GLU A 125 2.10 -10.03 -18.81
N PRO A 126 3.35 -10.50 -19.01
CA PRO A 126 4.37 -10.46 -17.96
C PRO A 126 4.87 -9.06 -17.58
N LEU A 127 4.61 -8.04 -18.41
CA LEU A 127 5.11 -6.66 -18.21
C LEU A 127 4.07 -5.74 -17.53
N THR A 128 2.82 -6.18 -17.42
CA THR A 128 1.71 -5.37 -16.92
C THR A 128 1.17 -5.98 -15.63
N ARG A 129 1.61 -5.46 -14.48
CA ARG A 129 0.95 -5.79 -13.20
C ARG A 129 -0.29 -4.93 -13.03
N ASP A 130 -1.46 -5.54 -13.16
CA ASP A 130 -2.72 -4.87 -12.84
C ASP A 130 -2.87 -4.73 -11.31
N ILE A 131 -2.38 -3.61 -10.78
CA ILE A 131 -2.49 -3.29 -9.36
C ILE A 131 -3.94 -3.08 -8.91
N THR A 132 -4.87 -2.85 -9.85
CA THR A 132 -6.29 -2.64 -9.51
C THR A 132 -6.94 -3.93 -8.99
N LEU A 133 -6.43 -5.10 -9.37
CA LEU A 133 -6.85 -6.38 -8.81
C LEU A 133 -6.56 -6.46 -7.31
N VAL A 134 -5.39 -6.01 -6.89
CA VAL A 134 -5.01 -5.96 -5.47
C VAL A 134 -5.94 -5.02 -4.70
N HIS A 135 -6.20 -3.82 -5.24
CA HIS A 135 -7.13 -2.89 -4.60
C HIS A 135 -8.53 -3.48 -4.45
N ARG A 136 -9.06 -4.13 -5.50
CA ARG A 136 -10.36 -4.80 -5.43
C ARG A 136 -10.39 -5.91 -4.38
N GLN A 137 -9.35 -6.72 -4.29
CA GLN A 137 -9.26 -7.76 -3.27
C GLN A 137 -9.18 -7.19 -1.86
N LEU A 138 -8.41 -6.12 -1.62
CA LEU A 138 -8.32 -5.46 -0.33
C LEU A 138 -9.68 -4.88 0.09
N VAL A 139 -10.42 -4.27 -0.83
CA VAL A 139 -11.76 -3.74 -0.57
C VAL A 139 -12.74 -4.89 -0.33
N ALA A 140 -12.79 -5.89 -1.19
CA ALA A 140 -13.71 -7.03 -1.08
C ALA A 140 -13.50 -7.83 0.22
N SER A 141 -12.26 -7.93 0.70
CA SER A 141 -11.94 -8.59 1.97
C SER A 141 -12.14 -7.70 3.21
N GLY A 142 -12.56 -6.45 3.04
CA GLY A 142 -12.70 -5.49 4.15
C GLY A 142 -11.39 -5.08 4.82
N ARG A 143 -10.23 -5.39 4.19
CA ARG A 143 -8.91 -5.03 4.73
C ARG A 143 -8.56 -3.56 4.51
N ALA A 144 -9.04 -2.99 3.41
CA ALA A 144 -8.90 -1.55 3.13
C ALA A 144 -10.18 -1.01 2.50
N ALA A 145 -10.33 0.32 2.52
CA ALA A 145 -11.39 1.03 1.84
C ALA A 145 -10.79 2.20 1.04
N TRP A 146 -11.52 2.75 0.10
CA TRP A 146 -11.14 4.04 -0.47
C TRP A 146 -11.38 5.16 0.54
N LEU A 147 -10.48 6.12 0.60
CA LEU A 147 -10.62 7.26 1.50
C LEU A 147 -11.94 8.01 1.20
N GLY A 148 -12.78 8.13 2.22
CA GLY A 148 -14.13 8.69 2.11
C GLY A 148 -15.24 7.66 2.03
N ASP A 149 -14.94 6.40 1.73
CA ASP A 149 -15.93 5.32 1.73
C ASP A 149 -16.10 4.68 3.11
N HIS A 150 -17.22 4.00 3.27
CA HIS A 150 -17.42 3.14 4.43
C HIS A 150 -16.69 1.81 4.19
N PRO A 151 -15.85 1.35 5.13
CA PRO A 151 -15.21 0.04 5.00
C PRO A 151 -16.27 -1.07 5.06
N LEU A 152 -16.09 -2.09 4.24
CA LEU A 152 -16.86 -3.33 4.37
C LEU A 152 -16.47 -4.06 5.67
N PRO A 153 -17.37 -4.88 6.24
CA PRO A 153 -17.03 -5.76 7.34
C PRO A 153 -15.82 -6.63 6.97
N ARG A 154 -14.86 -6.75 7.89
CA ARG A 154 -13.68 -7.57 7.66
C ARG A 154 -14.09 -9.04 7.62
N LEU A 155 -13.73 -9.74 6.55
CA LEU A 155 -13.92 -11.18 6.48
C LEU A 155 -12.91 -11.84 7.42
N GLU A 156 -13.37 -12.53 8.46
CA GLU A 156 -12.54 -13.18 9.49
C GLU A 156 -11.62 -14.29 8.94
N GLN A 157 -11.82 -14.77 7.74
CA GLN A 157 -11.16 -15.95 7.18
C GLN A 157 -9.94 -15.66 6.28
N ALA A 158 -9.23 -14.62 6.50
CA ALA A 158 -7.92 -14.58 5.87
C ALA A 158 -6.85 -15.00 6.88
N SER A 159 -6.57 -16.31 6.95
CA SER A 159 -5.20 -16.71 7.28
C SER A 159 -4.31 -15.82 6.43
N THR A 160 -3.50 -14.99 7.05
CA THR A 160 -2.69 -14.02 6.33
C THR A 160 -1.85 -14.81 5.31
N ASP A 161 -1.67 -14.29 4.08
CA ASP A 161 -0.82 -14.95 3.07
C ASP A 161 0.55 -15.29 3.68
N MET A 162 0.95 -14.54 4.70
CA MET A 162 2.15 -14.78 5.50
C MET A 162 2.05 -16.10 6.32
N SER A 163 0.93 -16.40 6.99
CA SER A 163 0.79 -17.67 7.74
C SER A 163 0.78 -18.85 6.77
N ARG A 164 0.10 -18.73 5.63
CA ARG A 164 0.10 -19.77 4.58
C ARG A 164 1.49 -20.02 4.02
N ALA A 165 2.26 -18.96 3.78
CA ALA A 165 3.63 -19.05 3.32
C ALA A 165 4.52 -19.71 4.40
N THR A 166 4.38 -19.32 5.65
CA THR A 166 5.11 -19.89 6.78
C THR A 166 4.81 -21.38 6.92
N ASP A 167 3.54 -21.77 6.88
CA ASP A 167 3.11 -23.19 6.96
C ASP A 167 3.64 -24.01 5.76
N ALA A 168 3.69 -23.42 4.57
CA ALA A 168 4.25 -24.06 3.40
C ALA A 168 5.78 -24.28 3.54
N ILE A 169 6.50 -23.28 4.03
CA ILE A 169 7.94 -23.37 4.27
C ILE A 169 8.24 -24.41 5.36
N GLN A 170 7.48 -24.42 6.46
CA GLN A 170 7.66 -25.41 7.53
C GLN A 170 7.47 -26.83 7.00
N ARG A 171 6.42 -27.07 6.21
CA ARG A 171 6.20 -28.38 5.57
C ARG A 171 7.35 -28.82 4.67
N LEU A 172 7.91 -27.90 3.88
CA LEU A 172 9.08 -28.19 3.05
C LEU A 172 10.31 -28.53 3.86
N ILE A 173 10.55 -27.83 4.98
CA ILE A 173 11.66 -28.13 5.90
C ILE A 173 11.49 -29.50 6.54
N GLU A 174 10.28 -29.86 6.98
CA GLU A 174 9.97 -31.16 7.57
C GLU A 174 10.18 -32.30 6.56
N GLN A 175 9.71 -32.13 5.32
CA GLN A 175 9.95 -33.09 4.23
C GLN A 175 11.42 -33.28 3.93
N ALA A 176 12.22 -32.19 3.92
CA ALA A 176 13.67 -32.26 3.69
C ALA A 176 14.44 -32.91 4.86
N ARG A 177 13.87 -32.92 6.07
CA ARG A 177 14.46 -33.53 7.25
C ARG A 177 14.13 -35.01 7.42
N THR A 178 13.09 -35.51 6.74
CA THR A 178 12.74 -36.93 6.77
C THR A 178 13.71 -37.66 5.83
N PRO A 179 14.65 -38.47 6.34
CA PRO A 179 15.57 -39.22 5.50
C PRO A 179 14.76 -40.20 4.64
N ALA A 180 15.09 -40.30 3.38
CA ALA A 180 14.55 -41.34 2.51
C ALA A 180 14.86 -42.67 3.17
N GLY A 181 13.82 -43.43 3.50
CA GLY A 181 13.97 -44.77 4.07
C GLY A 181 14.90 -45.61 3.19
N PRO A 182 15.60 -46.62 3.76
CA PRO A 182 16.52 -47.45 3.01
C PRO A 182 15.78 -48.10 1.85
N ALA A 183 16.33 -47.91 0.64
CA ALA A 183 15.86 -48.64 -0.54
C ALA A 183 15.89 -50.14 -0.25
N ASP A 184 14.75 -50.76 -0.30
CA ASP A 184 14.61 -52.20 -0.15
C ASP A 184 15.34 -52.88 -1.32
N CYS A 185 16.55 -53.28 -1.08
CA CYS A 185 17.31 -54.14 -2.00
C CYS A 185 16.88 -55.59 -1.71
N SER A 186 15.73 -55.97 -2.24
CA SER A 186 15.40 -57.40 -2.34
C SER A 186 16.00 -57.94 -3.64
N VAL A 187 16.98 -58.84 -3.46
CA VAL A 187 17.60 -59.72 -4.48
C VAL A 187 16.67 -60.87 -4.81
#